data_fe0a1f75d88779a60cafb108e84ab656
#
_entry.id   fe0a1f75d88779a60cafb108e84ab656
#
_cell.length_a   1.000
_cell.length_b   1.000
_cell.length_c   1.000
_cell.angle_alpha   90.00
_cell.angle_beta   90.00
_cell.angle_gamma   90.00
#
_symmetry.space_group_name_H-M   'P 1'
#
loop_
_entity.id
_entity.type
_entity.pdbx_description
1 polymer ?
#
loop_
_entity_poly.entity_id
_entity_poly.type
_entity_poly.pdbx_seq_one_letter_code
_entity_poly.pdbx_strand_id
1 'polypeptide(L)'
;MKNTLIDDIASLARDMGEVRLMEVCGGHTNTVMRYGLRDVLPKNIRLISGPGCPVCVTSQRDIDSMVELALSGVPVATYGDMINVPGTKMSLVDAQNLGADVRMVYSIDQIIDEKDRVFFAVGFETTTPMTAKLLSAGIKVFCAHKVMPPAMRALTQEMRLDGFIDPGHVSAIIGSDVWGRMDIPLPQVISGFKPDQLLHAIFILLQLIQNKEVRVVNDYSEIVFPNGNTIAQRMIKETMKPVDADWRGMGTIPLSGLAPIDPLLDARLIYADLFKDIVSVENPACRCGEIVRGLVEPKQCPLFGTVCTPEHPQGACMVSDSEGACAIAYKYGKSLAE
;
A
#
# COMPACT_ATOMS: atom_id res chain seq x y z
N MET A 1 -25.70 16.03 28.42
CA MET A 1 -25.30 14.82 27.67
C MET A 1 -23.89 15.09 27.19
N LYS A 2 -22.95 14.19 27.41
CA LYS A 2 -21.61 14.34 26.79
C LYS A 2 -21.80 14.08 25.29
N ASN A 3 -21.58 15.08 24.45
CA ASN A 3 -21.50 14.86 23.02
C ASN A 3 -20.44 13.80 22.75
N THR A 4 -20.77 12.82 21.90
CA THR A 4 -19.78 11.87 21.43
C THR A 4 -19.00 12.52 20.27
N LEU A 5 -17.80 12.04 19.98
CA LEU A 5 -17.01 12.51 18.82
C LEU A 5 -17.80 12.38 17.51
N ILE A 6 -18.67 11.38 17.39
CA ILE A 6 -19.56 11.21 16.24
C ILE A 6 -20.59 12.36 16.16
N ASP A 7 -21.15 12.80 17.30
CA ASP A 7 -22.07 13.94 17.33
C ASP A 7 -21.37 15.24 16.92
N ASP A 8 -20.11 15.41 17.34
CA ASP A 8 -19.29 16.57 16.98
C ASP A 8 -18.97 16.57 15.47
N ILE A 9 -18.60 15.41 14.91
CA ILE A 9 -18.43 15.21 13.45
C ILE A 9 -19.73 15.54 12.71
N ALA A 10 -20.87 15.02 13.17
CA ALA A 10 -22.16 15.25 12.54
C ALA A 10 -22.58 16.73 12.60
N SER A 11 -22.29 17.41 13.71
CA SER A 11 -22.55 18.83 13.86
C SER A 11 -21.72 19.66 12.88
N LEU A 12 -20.42 19.36 12.77
CA LEU A 12 -19.49 20.07 11.90
C LEU A 12 -19.81 19.85 10.41
N ALA A 13 -20.18 18.63 10.05
CA ALA A 13 -20.50 18.26 8.68
C ALA A 13 -21.85 18.79 8.18
N ARG A 14 -22.76 19.23 9.07
CA ARG A 14 -24.16 19.57 8.73
C ARG A 14 -24.27 20.61 7.62
N ASP A 15 -23.44 21.65 7.67
CA ASP A 15 -23.46 22.76 6.74
C ASP A 15 -22.39 22.63 5.62
N MET A 16 -21.70 21.48 5.57
CA MET A 16 -20.73 21.18 4.53
C MET A 16 -21.41 20.43 3.38
N GLY A 17 -20.96 20.68 2.16
CA GLY A 17 -21.29 19.84 1.00
C GLY A 17 -20.69 18.43 1.11
N GLU A 18 -20.62 17.70 0.02
CA GLU A 18 -19.92 16.41 0.00
C GLU A 18 -18.43 16.61 0.28
N VAL A 19 -17.92 15.93 1.32
CA VAL A 19 -16.52 15.91 1.72
C VAL A 19 -15.93 14.52 1.41
N ARG A 20 -14.82 14.50 0.68
CA ARG A 20 -14.16 13.28 0.21
C ARG A 20 -12.78 13.17 0.86
N LEU A 21 -12.68 12.29 1.86
CA LEU A 21 -11.45 12.01 2.60
C LEU A 21 -10.87 10.68 2.13
N MET A 22 -9.58 10.64 1.84
CA MET A 22 -8.91 9.41 1.44
C MET A 22 -7.93 8.98 2.53
N GLU A 23 -8.04 7.73 2.97
CA GLU A 23 -6.99 7.07 3.72
C GLU A 23 -6.08 6.29 2.76
N VAL A 24 -4.78 6.28 3.04
CA VAL A 24 -3.76 5.68 2.17
C VAL A 24 -2.95 4.61 2.93
N CYS A 25 -3.65 3.81 3.74
CA CYS A 25 -3.06 2.72 4.50
C CYS A 25 -4.01 1.53 4.62
N GLY A 26 -3.58 0.34 4.22
CA GLY A 26 -4.40 -0.87 4.35
C GLY A 26 -4.86 -1.14 5.79
N GLY A 27 -4.05 -0.79 6.79
CA GLY A 27 -4.44 -0.86 8.20
C GLY A 27 -5.59 0.07 8.57
N HIS A 28 -5.65 1.28 7.97
CA HIS A 28 -6.81 2.17 8.10
C HIS A 28 -8.04 1.58 7.41
N THR A 29 -7.90 1.09 6.16
CA THR A 29 -8.97 0.38 5.45
C THR A 29 -9.56 -0.74 6.30
N ASN A 30 -8.68 -1.56 6.92
CA ASN A 30 -9.10 -2.65 7.80
C ASN A 30 -9.92 -2.14 9.00
N THR A 31 -9.44 -1.12 9.70
CA THR A 31 -10.14 -0.52 10.83
C THR A 31 -11.49 0.07 10.41
N VAL A 32 -11.52 0.82 9.30
CA VAL A 32 -12.74 1.42 8.76
C VAL A 32 -13.82 0.37 8.50
N MET A 33 -13.45 -0.72 7.82
CA MET A 33 -14.39 -1.78 7.45
C MET A 33 -14.78 -2.66 8.65
N ARG A 34 -13.80 -3.06 9.46
CA ARG A 34 -14.01 -3.93 10.62
C ARG A 34 -14.96 -3.33 11.65
N TYR A 35 -14.87 -2.01 11.87
CA TYR A 35 -15.67 -1.30 12.88
C TYR A 35 -16.84 -0.52 12.29
N GLY A 36 -17.10 -0.64 10.97
CA GLY A 36 -18.23 0.02 10.31
C GLY A 36 -18.16 1.55 10.39
N LEU A 37 -16.96 2.15 10.33
CA LEU A 37 -16.84 3.60 10.52
C LEU A 37 -17.58 4.39 9.43
N ARG A 38 -17.72 3.84 8.23
CA ARG A 38 -18.49 4.48 7.15
C ARG A 38 -19.99 4.60 7.49
N ASP A 39 -20.52 3.66 8.28
CA ASP A 39 -21.96 3.60 8.60
C ASP A 39 -22.35 4.58 9.71
N VAL A 40 -21.38 4.96 10.57
CA VAL A 40 -21.61 5.93 11.65
C VAL A 40 -21.32 7.38 11.25
N LEU A 41 -20.68 7.59 10.09
CA LEU A 41 -20.40 8.92 9.57
C LEU A 41 -21.62 9.53 8.85
N PRO A 42 -21.79 10.88 8.87
CA PRO A 42 -22.77 11.57 8.05
C PRO A 42 -22.65 11.21 6.57
N LYS A 43 -23.77 11.08 5.86
CA LYS A 43 -23.83 10.64 4.46
C LYS A 43 -23.07 11.54 3.47
N ASN A 44 -22.85 12.78 3.83
CA ASN A 44 -22.06 13.73 3.04
C ASN A 44 -20.55 13.60 3.26
N ILE A 45 -20.08 12.76 4.20
CA ILE A 45 -18.67 12.42 4.35
C ILE A 45 -18.40 11.08 3.66
N ARG A 46 -17.59 11.12 2.62
CA ARG A 46 -17.15 9.91 1.91
C ARG A 46 -15.72 9.57 2.31
N LEU A 47 -15.56 8.43 2.99
CA LEU A 47 -14.27 7.89 3.33
C LEU A 47 -13.83 6.88 2.25
N ILE A 48 -12.77 7.21 1.53
CA ILE A 48 -12.27 6.50 0.35
C ILE A 48 -10.99 5.76 0.73
N SER A 49 -10.90 4.48 0.39
CA SER A 49 -9.65 3.73 0.51
C SER A 49 -8.78 3.97 -0.72
N GLY A 50 -7.56 4.43 -0.49
CA GLY A 50 -6.55 4.71 -1.51
C GLY A 50 -5.51 3.58 -1.65
N PRO A 51 -4.35 3.83 -2.27
CA PRO A 51 -3.33 2.82 -2.59
C PRO A 51 -2.48 2.40 -1.38
N GLY A 52 -3.13 2.06 -0.27
CA GLY A 52 -2.50 1.77 1.02
C GLY A 52 -1.96 0.34 1.19
N CYS A 53 -2.10 -0.53 0.19
CA CYS A 53 -1.65 -1.92 0.23
C CYS A 53 -0.50 -2.14 -0.76
N PRO A 54 0.73 -2.45 -0.33
CA PRO A 54 1.88 -2.59 -1.22
C PRO A 54 1.73 -3.78 -2.19
N VAL A 55 1.11 -4.87 -1.75
CA VAL A 55 0.79 -6.03 -2.59
C VAL A 55 -0.13 -5.60 -3.75
N CYS A 56 -1.16 -4.83 -3.41
CA CYS A 56 -2.20 -4.42 -4.37
C CYS A 56 -1.67 -3.49 -5.46
N VAL A 57 -0.71 -2.63 -5.13
CA VAL A 57 -0.11 -1.64 -6.06
C VAL A 57 1.12 -2.15 -6.80
N THR A 58 1.61 -3.35 -6.48
CA THR A 58 2.72 -3.98 -7.22
C THR A 58 2.27 -4.27 -8.65
N SER A 59 3.09 -3.87 -9.63
CA SER A 59 2.76 -4.03 -11.05
C SER A 59 2.67 -5.50 -11.46
N GLN A 60 1.82 -5.78 -12.45
CA GLN A 60 1.71 -7.13 -13.01
C GLN A 60 3.05 -7.62 -13.56
N ARG A 61 3.81 -6.71 -14.19
CA ARG A 61 5.13 -7.02 -14.73
C ARG A 61 6.12 -7.46 -13.68
N ASP A 62 6.10 -6.86 -12.47
CA ASP A 62 6.99 -7.26 -11.38
C ASP A 62 6.67 -8.67 -10.90
N ILE A 63 5.39 -9.02 -10.83
CA ILE A 63 4.94 -10.36 -10.44
C ILE A 63 5.37 -11.39 -11.48
N ASP A 64 5.09 -11.13 -12.76
CA ASP A 64 5.44 -12.02 -13.85
C ASP A 64 6.96 -12.21 -13.97
N SER A 65 7.75 -11.14 -13.74
CA SER A 65 9.21 -11.21 -13.72
C SER A 65 9.73 -12.14 -12.63
N MET A 66 9.10 -12.12 -11.44
CA MET A 66 9.52 -13.00 -10.35
C MET A 66 9.10 -14.45 -10.56
N VAL A 67 7.95 -14.69 -11.20
CA VAL A 67 7.53 -16.04 -11.61
C VAL A 67 8.51 -16.59 -12.64
N GLU A 68 8.88 -15.81 -13.67
CA GLU A 68 9.83 -16.23 -14.70
C GLU A 68 11.22 -16.52 -14.11
N LEU A 69 11.67 -15.66 -13.17
CA LEU A 69 12.93 -15.87 -12.47
C LEU A 69 12.93 -17.19 -11.68
N ALA A 70 11.86 -17.48 -10.94
CA ALA A 70 11.74 -18.71 -10.20
C ALA A 70 11.73 -19.95 -11.11
N LEU A 71 10.99 -19.89 -12.24
CA LEU A 71 10.93 -20.96 -13.22
C LEU A 71 12.27 -21.17 -13.95
N SER A 72 13.12 -20.16 -14.06
CA SER A 72 14.48 -20.29 -14.62
C SER A 72 15.46 -21.02 -13.72
N GLY A 73 15.03 -21.43 -12.50
CA GLY A 73 15.84 -22.16 -11.53
C GLY A 73 16.57 -21.28 -10.53
N VAL A 74 16.33 -19.96 -10.52
CA VAL A 74 16.89 -19.05 -9.49
C VAL A 74 16.07 -19.18 -8.21
N PRO A 75 16.69 -19.47 -7.05
CA PRO A 75 15.98 -19.50 -5.78
C PRO A 75 15.40 -18.12 -5.43
N VAL A 76 14.12 -18.06 -5.10
CA VAL A 76 13.39 -16.82 -4.79
C VAL A 76 12.81 -16.86 -3.37
N ALA A 77 12.77 -15.73 -2.70
CA ALA A 77 12.01 -15.57 -1.46
C ALA A 77 11.16 -14.29 -1.50
N THR A 78 10.01 -14.32 -0.84
CA THR A 78 9.15 -13.14 -0.67
C THR A 78 8.31 -13.25 0.59
N TYR A 79 7.67 -12.15 0.99
CA TYR A 79 6.72 -12.15 2.10
C TYR A 79 5.42 -12.90 1.75
N GLY A 80 4.77 -13.47 2.77
CA GLY A 80 3.67 -14.42 2.64
C GLY A 80 2.57 -14.05 1.65
N ASP A 81 2.07 -12.84 1.71
CA ASP A 81 0.95 -12.42 0.85
C ASP A 81 1.31 -12.44 -0.64
N MET A 82 2.58 -12.16 -0.98
CA MET A 82 3.02 -12.08 -2.38
C MET A 82 3.02 -13.41 -3.12
N ILE A 83 3.18 -14.54 -2.42
CA ILE A 83 3.32 -15.85 -3.08
C ILE A 83 2.05 -16.24 -3.86
N ASN A 84 0.87 -15.78 -3.38
CA ASN A 84 -0.43 -16.11 -3.95
C ASN A 84 -0.95 -15.07 -4.97
N VAL A 85 -0.20 -13.98 -5.21
CA VAL A 85 -0.65 -12.96 -6.15
C VAL A 85 -0.66 -13.53 -7.56
N PRO A 86 -1.81 -13.46 -8.26
CA PRO A 86 -1.89 -14.01 -9.61
C PRO A 86 -1.03 -13.20 -10.59
N GLY A 87 -0.14 -13.90 -11.27
CA GLY A 87 0.55 -13.40 -12.46
C GLY A 87 -0.32 -13.53 -13.71
N THR A 88 0.21 -13.16 -14.86
CA THR A 88 -0.49 -13.32 -16.15
C THR A 88 -0.84 -14.78 -16.45
N LYS A 89 0.05 -15.69 -16.13
CA LYS A 89 -0.12 -17.13 -16.38
C LYS A 89 -0.30 -17.94 -15.08
N MET A 90 0.44 -17.58 -14.06
CA MET A 90 0.48 -18.29 -12.79
C MET A 90 1.04 -17.39 -11.68
N SER A 91 0.86 -17.80 -10.43
CA SER A 91 1.46 -17.18 -9.24
C SER A 91 2.81 -17.82 -8.88
N LEU A 92 3.51 -17.25 -7.88
CA LEU A 92 4.73 -17.86 -7.34
C LEU A 92 4.45 -19.21 -6.65
N VAL A 93 3.27 -19.38 -6.01
CA VAL A 93 2.91 -20.67 -5.43
C VAL A 93 2.66 -21.73 -6.51
N ASP A 94 2.13 -21.35 -7.68
CA ASP A 94 1.99 -22.28 -8.80
C ASP A 94 3.36 -22.67 -9.34
N ALA A 95 4.29 -21.74 -9.47
CA ALA A 95 5.69 -22.02 -9.85
C ALA A 95 6.37 -22.97 -8.85
N GLN A 96 6.14 -22.77 -7.55
CA GLN A 96 6.62 -23.67 -6.50
C GLN A 96 6.06 -25.09 -6.66
N ASN A 97 4.77 -25.24 -6.97
CA ASN A 97 4.13 -26.52 -7.23
C ASN A 97 4.71 -27.22 -8.48
N LEU A 98 5.27 -26.47 -9.41
CA LEU A 98 6.00 -26.99 -10.57
C LEU A 98 7.47 -27.32 -10.28
N GLY A 99 7.93 -27.13 -9.03
CA GLY A 99 9.28 -27.47 -8.60
C GLY A 99 10.25 -26.31 -8.51
N ALA A 100 9.83 -25.05 -8.72
CA ALA A 100 10.66 -23.89 -8.51
C ALA A 100 10.99 -23.70 -7.01
N ASP A 101 12.24 -23.27 -6.71
CA ASP A 101 12.65 -22.98 -5.32
C ASP A 101 12.12 -21.58 -4.90
N VAL A 102 10.88 -21.54 -4.46
CA VAL A 102 10.21 -20.36 -3.93
C VAL A 102 10.00 -20.54 -2.43
N ARG A 103 10.46 -19.55 -1.64
CA ARG A 103 10.29 -19.56 -0.19
C ARG A 103 9.46 -18.39 0.29
N MET A 104 8.40 -18.70 1.01
CA MET A 104 7.67 -17.71 1.81
C MET A 104 8.43 -17.44 3.12
N VAL A 105 8.65 -16.17 3.45
CA VAL A 105 9.32 -15.73 4.67
C VAL A 105 8.46 -14.78 5.49
N TYR A 106 8.60 -14.85 6.80
CA TYR A 106 8.00 -13.92 7.76
C TYR A 106 9.03 -12.91 8.32
N SER A 107 10.32 -13.27 8.26
CA SER A 107 11.43 -12.42 8.64
C SER A 107 12.58 -12.59 7.65
N ILE A 108 13.29 -11.51 7.37
CA ILE A 108 14.50 -11.53 6.54
C ILE A 108 15.63 -12.36 7.15
N ASP A 109 15.61 -12.57 8.47
CA ASP A 109 16.63 -13.38 9.15
C ASP A 109 16.60 -14.85 8.69
N GLN A 110 15.47 -15.28 8.08
CA GLN A 110 15.36 -16.62 7.51
C GLN A 110 16.19 -16.84 6.23
N ILE A 111 16.65 -15.77 5.59
CA ILE A 111 17.36 -15.80 4.29
C ILE A 111 18.63 -14.96 4.26
N ILE A 112 19.00 -14.28 5.35
CA ILE A 112 20.11 -13.31 5.36
C ILE A 112 21.47 -13.90 4.99
N ASP A 113 21.65 -15.22 5.16
CA ASP A 113 22.85 -15.96 4.83
C ASP A 113 22.79 -16.65 3.46
N GLU A 114 21.65 -16.58 2.75
CA GLU A 114 21.42 -17.28 1.47
C GLU A 114 21.77 -16.38 0.26
N LYS A 115 23.07 -16.23 -0.04
CA LYS A 115 23.58 -15.29 -1.07
C LYS A 115 23.12 -15.57 -2.50
N ASP A 116 22.72 -16.80 -2.79
CA ASP A 116 22.26 -17.20 -4.13
C ASP A 116 20.76 -16.95 -4.32
N ARG A 117 20.02 -16.71 -3.24
CA ARG A 117 18.58 -16.44 -3.26
C ARG A 117 18.31 -14.98 -3.59
N VAL A 118 17.36 -14.74 -4.48
CA VAL A 118 16.84 -13.40 -4.78
C VAL A 118 15.63 -13.10 -3.90
N PHE A 119 15.66 -11.98 -3.21
CA PHE A 119 14.52 -11.53 -2.42
C PHE A 119 13.62 -10.61 -3.25
N PHE A 120 12.35 -10.99 -3.43
CA PHE A 120 11.31 -10.14 -4.00
C PHE A 120 10.80 -9.18 -2.92
N ALA A 121 11.31 -7.97 -2.94
CA ALA A 121 11.07 -6.96 -1.93
C ALA A 121 9.86 -6.11 -2.29
N VAL A 122 8.72 -6.42 -1.69
CA VAL A 122 7.46 -5.67 -1.82
C VAL A 122 7.15 -4.99 -0.49
N GLY A 123 6.77 -3.72 -0.55
CA GLY A 123 6.45 -2.95 0.64
C GLY A 123 6.46 -1.45 0.41
N PHE A 124 6.04 -0.72 1.41
CA PHE A 124 6.23 0.71 1.54
C PHE A 124 7.44 1.01 2.44
N GLU A 125 7.56 2.25 2.89
CA GLU A 125 8.67 2.70 3.73
C GLU A 125 8.82 1.87 5.02
N THR A 126 7.74 1.26 5.49
CA THR A 126 7.73 0.43 6.71
C THR A 126 8.61 -0.81 6.62
N THR A 127 8.68 -1.44 5.46
CA THR A 127 9.44 -2.68 5.24
C THR A 127 10.78 -2.44 4.53
N THR A 128 11.00 -1.25 4.00
CA THR A 128 12.24 -0.88 3.31
C THR A 128 13.51 -1.03 4.17
N PRO A 129 13.51 -0.74 5.50
CA PRO A 129 14.69 -0.95 6.34
C PRO A 129 15.15 -2.41 6.39
N MET A 130 14.20 -3.37 6.31
CA MET A 130 14.54 -4.80 6.27
C MET A 130 15.23 -5.16 4.96
N THR A 131 14.76 -4.62 3.83
CA THR A 131 15.41 -4.78 2.53
C THR A 131 16.80 -4.13 2.52
N ALA A 132 16.96 -2.96 3.12
CA ALA A 132 18.27 -2.31 3.29
C ALA A 132 19.25 -3.20 4.08
N LYS A 133 18.78 -3.88 5.14
CA LYS A 133 19.58 -4.86 5.90
C LYS A 133 20.01 -6.05 5.01
N LEU A 134 19.12 -6.59 4.16
CA LEU A 134 19.47 -7.67 3.22
C LEU A 134 20.53 -7.21 2.22
N LEU A 135 20.39 -6.02 1.64
CA LEU A 135 21.38 -5.44 0.74
C LEU A 135 22.74 -5.27 1.43
N SER A 136 22.76 -4.73 2.66
CA SER A 136 24.00 -4.62 3.46
C SER A 136 24.63 -5.97 3.77
N ALA A 137 23.84 -7.04 3.82
CA ALA A 137 24.31 -8.40 3.96
C ALA A 137 24.74 -9.04 2.61
N GLY A 138 24.60 -8.36 1.47
CA GLY A 138 24.99 -8.85 0.14
C GLY A 138 23.96 -9.80 -0.50
N ILE A 139 22.69 -9.74 -0.09
CA ILE A 139 21.60 -10.48 -0.73
C ILE A 139 21.11 -9.72 -1.95
N LYS A 140 20.92 -10.43 -3.06
CA LYS A 140 20.33 -9.87 -4.30
C LYS A 140 18.85 -9.57 -4.09
N VAL A 141 18.40 -8.41 -4.53
CA VAL A 141 17.02 -7.96 -4.33
C VAL A 141 16.39 -7.57 -5.67
N PHE A 142 15.22 -8.14 -5.96
CA PHE A 142 14.30 -7.58 -6.95
C PHE A 142 13.39 -6.59 -6.21
N CYS A 143 13.72 -5.30 -6.34
CA CYS A 143 13.05 -4.27 -5.55
C CYS A 143 11.78 -3.79 -6.24
N ALA A 144 10.63 -3.99 -5.60
CA ALA A 144 9.32 -3.45 -5.99
C ALA A 144 8.74 -2.52 -4.90
N HIS A 145 9.59 -2.02 -4.00
CA HIS A 145 9.18 -1.04 -3.01
C HIS A 145 8.59 0.20 -3.66
N LYS A 146 7.53 0.69 -3.04
CA LYS A 146 6.86 1.93 -3.40
C LYS A 146 7.07 2.97 -2.30
N VAL A 147 7.09 4.24 -2.69
CA VAL A 147 7.22 5.40 -1.79
C VAL A 147 5.93 6.20 -1.85
N MET A 148 5.26 6.33 -0.71
CA MET A 148 3.89 6.84 -0.62
C MET A 148 3.74 8.32 -1.01
N PRO A 149 4.61 9.25 -0.59
CA PRO A 149 4.40 10.66 -0.87
C PRO A 149 4.22 11.04 -2.35
N PRO A 150 5.02 10.54 -3.32
CA PRO A 150 4.78 10.82 -4.74
C PRO A 150 3.44 10.31 -5.26
N ALA A 151 2.97 9.15 -4.78
CA ALA A 151 1.70 8.57 -5.17
C ALA A 151 0.51 9.43 -4.70
N MET A 152 0.56 9.95 -3.47
CA MET A 152 -0.47 10.85 -2.95
C MET A 152 -0.56 12.14 -3.78
N ARG A 153 0.58 12.70 -4.19
CA ARG A 153 0.59 13.86 -5.09
C ARG A 153 -0.07 13.54 -6.44
N ALA A 154 0.21 12.38 -7.02
CA ALA A 154 -0.42 11.96 -8.28
C ALA A 154 -1.95 11.84 -8.15
N LEU A 155 -2.45 11.28 -7.04
CA LEU A 155 -3.89 11.15 -6.77
C LEU A 155 -4.63 12.49 -6.73
N THR A 156 -4.01 13.57 -6.24
CA THR A 156 -4.64 14.90 -6.22
C THR A 156 -4.90 15.47 -7.61
N GLN A 157 -4.23 14.95 -8.63
CA GLN A 157 -4.41 15.35 -10.04
C GLN A 157 -5.46 14.50 -10.76
N GLU A 158 -5.76 13.29 -10.26
CA GLU A 158 -6.67 12.35 -10.91
C GLU A 158 -8.11 12.48 -10.44
N MET A 159 -8.32 12.88 -9.19
CA MET A 159 -9.66 12.92 -8.61
C MET A 159 -9.83 14.04 -7.58
N ARG A 160 -11.09 14.48 -7.41
CA ARG A 160 -11.41 15.42 -6.35
C ARG A 160 -11.30 14.76 -4.99
N LEU A 161 -10.43 15.30 -4.16
CA LEU A 161 -10.27 14.98 -2.74
C LEU A 161 -10.32 16.28 -1.94
N ASP A 162 -10.74 16.20 -0.69
CA ASP A 162 -10.81 17.33 0.22
C ASP A 162 -9.82 17.19 1.39
N GLY A 163 -9.22 16.00 1.59
CA GLY A 163 -8.17 15.76 2.60
C GLY A 163 -7.67 14.32 2.62
N PHE A 164 -6.51 14.12 3.27
CA PHE A 164 -5.91 12.80 3.46
C PHE A 164 -5.79 12.43 4.93
N ILE A 165 -5.99 11.13 5.21
CA ILE A 165 -5.56 10.48 6.44
C ILE A 165 -4.25 9.75 6.12
N ASP A 166 -3.14 10.30 6.62
CA ASP A 166 -1.81 9.80 6.33
C ASP A 166 -1.48 8.56 7.14
N PRO A 167 -0.66 7.64 6.58
CA PRO A 167 -0.36 6.36 7.21
C PRO A 167 0.61 6.52 8.38
N GLY A 168 0.15 6.24 9.61
CA GLY A 168 0.95 6.39 10.82
C GLY A 168 2.25 5.58 10.81
N HIS A 169 2.24 4.33 10.30
CA HIS A 169 3.44 3.51 10.24
C HIS A 169 4.48 4.03 9.23
N VAL A 170 4.07 4.49 8.05
CA VAL A 170 4.97 5.15 7.09
C VAL A 170 5.55 6.40 7.72
N SER A 171 4.69 7.23 8.34
CA SER A 171 5.09 8.46 9.02
C SER A 171 6.10 8.21 10.16
N ALA A 172 6.01 7.08 10.87
CA ALA A 172 6.99 6.70 11.88
C ALA A 172 8.40 6.49 11.30
N ILE A 173 8.49 6.06 10.04
CA ILE A 173 9.78 5.89 9.34
C ILE A 173 10.27 7.21 8.77
N ILE A 174 9.44 7.92 7.99
CA ILE A 174 9.89 9.11 7.24
C ILE A 174 9.84 10.41 8.03
N GLY A 175 9.02 10.47 9.09
CA GLY A 175 8.78 11.66 9.91
C GLY A 175 7.58 12.49 9.45
N SER A 176 6.96 13.20 10.41
CA SER A 176 5.81 14.07 10.11
C SER A 176 6.17 15.29 9.24
N ASP A 177 7.42 15.77 9.33
CA ASP A 177 7.87 16.93 8.57
C ASP A 177 7.93 16.71 7.06
N VAL A 178 8.03 15.44 6.62
CA VAL A 178 8.10 15.11 5.18
C VAL A 178 6.79 15.47 4.49
N TRP A 179 5.65 15.21 5.10
CA TRP A 179 4.34 15.50 4.52
C TRP A 179 4.14 16.99 4.23
N GLY A 180 4.55 17.87 5.14
CA GLY A 180 4.46 19.33 4.94
C GLY A 180 5.35 19.88 3.82
N ARG A 181 6.37 19.11 3.39
CA ARG A 181 7.29 19.48 2.29
C ARG A 181 6.83 18.96 0.93
N MET A 182 5.76 18.14 0.88
CA MET A 182 5.35 17.46 -0.34
C MET A 182 4.52 18.31 -1.30
N ASP A 183 4.16 19.54 -0.94
CA ASP A 183 3.34 20.45 -1.75
C ASP A 183 2.02 19.80 -2.21
N ILE A 184 1.35 19.12 -1.28
CA ILE A 184 0.01 18.57 -1.48
C ILE A 184 -0.98 19.68 -1.07
N PRO A 185 -1.86 20.14 -2.00
CA PRO A 185 -2.73 21.30 -1.76
C PRO A 185 -3.99 20.94 -0.96
N LEU A 186 -3.90 19.98 -0.05
CA LEU A 186 -5.00 19.48 0.77
C LEU A 186 -4.58 19.33 2.23
N PRO A 187 -5.49 19.52 3.20
CA PRO A 187 -5.22 19.20 4.59
C PRO A 187 -4.93 17.72 4.77
N GLN A 188 -4.00 17.42 5.67
CA GLN A 188 -3.55 16.06 5.95
C GLN A 188 -3.52 15.83 7.46
N VAL A 189 -3.91 14.64 7.89
CA VAL A 189 -3.80 14.23 9.30
C VAL A 189 -3.15 12.86 9.39
N ILE A 190 -2.00 12.81 10.06
CA ILE A 190 -1.33 11.55 10.39
C ILE A 190 -2.09 10.90 11.54
N SER A 191 -2.59 9.68 11.32
CA SER A 191 -3.41 8.97 12.29
C SER A 191 -2.83 7.62 12.70
N GLY A 192 -3.16 7.20 13.94
CA GLY A 192 -3.02 5.81 14.37
C GLY A 192 -4.10 4.91 13.76
N PHE A 193 -4.25 3.71 14.34
CA PHE A 193 -5.03 2.62 13.73
C PHE A 193 -6.29 2.23 14.51
N LYS A 194 -6.53 2.83 15.67
CA LYS A 194 -7.73 2.56 16.45
C LYS A 194 -8.94 3.32 15.89
N PRO A 195 -10.17 2.82 16.08
CA PRO A 195 -11.37 3.50 15.57
C PRO A 195 -11.53 4.94 16.07
N ASP A 196 -11.22 5.19 17.33
CA ASP A 196 -11.27 6.51 17.95
C ASP A 196 -10.24 7.48 17.37
N GLN A 197 -9.02 6.99 17.06
CA GLN A 197 -7.98 7.78 16.40
C GLN A 197 -8.39 8.18 14.97
N LEU A 198 -8.99 7.26 14.21
CA LEU A 198 -9.49 7.58 12.87
C LEU A 198 -10.66 8.57 12.89
N LEU A 199 -11.60 8.42 13.83
CA LEU A 199 -12.68 9.38 14.00
C LEU A 199 -12.14 10.76 14.40
N HIS A 200 -11.12 10.82 15.26
CA HIS A 200 -10.49 12.08 15.65
C HIS A 200 -9.76 12.73 14.47
N ALA A 201 -9.04 11.95 13.65
CA ALA A 201 -8.42 12.45 12.43
C ALA A 201 -9.45 13.01 11.44
N ILE A 202 -10.60 12.35 11.26
CA ILE A 202 -11.72 12.85 10.45
C ILE A 202 -12.23 14.18 11.01
N PHE A 203 -12.43 14.28 12.32
CA PHE A 203 -12.87 15.49 12.97
C PHE A 203 -11.90 16.66 12.72
N ILE A 204 -10.60 16.44 12.89
CA ILE A 204 -9.57 17.46 12.61
C ILE A 204 -9.60 17.86 11.12
N LEU A 205 -9.71 16.91 10.19
CA LEU A 205 -9.79 17.21 8.76
C LEU A 205 -11.00 18.11 8.45
N LEU A 206 -12.17 17.82 9.02
CA LEU A 206 -13.35 18.64 8.81
C LEU A 206 -13.16 20.07 9.33
N GLN A 207 -12.50 20.24 10.48
CA GLN A 207 -12.16 21.57 11.01
C GLN A 207 -11.23 22.33 10.06
N LEU A 208 -10.19 21.67 9.55
CA LEU A 208 -9.24 22.25 8.60
C LEU A 208 -9.94 22.68 7.30
N ILE A 209 -10.82 21.82 6.77
CA ILE A 209 -11.60 22.07 5.55
C ILE A 209 -12.54 23.27 5.77
N GLN A 210 -13.25 23.31 6.88
CA GLN A 210 -14.17 24.40 7.23
C GLN A 210 -13.43 25.74 7.33
N ASN A 211 -12.24 25.73 7.95
CA ASN A 211 -11.41 26.91 8.12
C ASN A 211 -10.59 27.25 6.86
N LYS A 212 -10.65 26.43 5.80
CA LYS A 212 -9.81 26.55 4.58
C LYS A 212 -8.31 26.53 4.88
N GLU A 213 -7.92 25.74 5.87
CA GLU A 213 -6.51 25.57 6.25
C GLU A 213 -5.91 24.37 5.52
N VAL A 214 -4.79 24.59 4.82
CA VAL A 214 -4.00 23.54 4.18
C VAL A 214 -2.73 23.35 5.00
N ARG A 215 -2.73 22.33 5.85
CA ARG A 215 -1.59 21.95 6.69
C ARG A 215 -1.64 20.48 7.08
N VAL A 216 -0.51 19.98 7.56
CA VAL A 216 -0.39 18.63 8.13
C VAL A 216 -0.55 18.72 9.65
N VAL A 217 -1.37 17.83 10.20
CA VAL A 217 -1.51 17.65 11.66
C VAL A 217 -1.03 16.25 12.02
N ASN A 218 -0.11 16.16 12.96
CA ASN A 218 0.33 14.88 13.51
C ASN A 218 -0.51 14.53 14.74
N ASP A 219 -1.55 13.72 14.53
CA ASP A 219 -2.46 13.21 15.58
C ASP A 219 -1.99 11.85 16.13
N TYR A 220 -0.75 11.45 15.80
CA TYR A 220 -0.13 10.21 16.29
C TYR A 220 1.26 10.47 16.87
N SER A 221 1.38 11.58 17.59
CA SER A 221 2.66 12.12 18.07
C SER A 221 3.38 11.24 19.11
N GLU A 222 2.69 10.30 19.77
CA GLU A 222 3.31 9.33 20.63
C GLU A 222 4.23 8.32 19.89
N ILE A 223 4.02 8.14 18.58
CA ILE A 223 4.78 7.21 17.73
C ILE A 223 5.52 7.95 16.61
N VAL A 224 4.91 8.98 16.05
CA VAL A 224 5.44 9.70 14.89
C VAL A 224 6.16 10.94 15.34
N PHE A 225 7.48 10.96 15.16
CA PHE A 225 8.33 12.12 15.44
C PHE A 225 8.56 12.98 14.19
N PRO A 226 8.90 14.28 14.33
CA PRO A 226 9.16 15.15 13.20
C PRO A 226 10.16 14.60 12.18
N ASN A 227 11.26 14.05 12.64
CA ASN A 227 12.33 13.50 11.81
C ASN A 227 12.18 11.99 11.50
N GLY A 228 11.15 11.32 12.05
CA GLY A 228 10.95 9.88 11.91
C GLY A 228 12.08 9.03 12.48
N ASN A 229 12.26 7.83 11.94
CA ASN A 229 13.33 6.92 12.32
C ASN A 229 14.62 7.20 11.52
N THR A 230 15.51 8.02 12.06
CA THR A 230 16.74 8.45 11.37
C THR A 230 17.73 7.30 11.13
N ILE A 231 17.70 6.24 11.94
CA ILE A 231 18.52 5.05 11.72
C ILE A 231 18.05 4.30 10.50
N ALA A 232 16.75 4.03 10.41
CA ALA A 232 16.15 3.39 9.25
C ALA A 232 16.38 4.19 7.97
N GLN A 233 16.16 5.50 8.00
CA GLN A 233 16.38 6.39 6.85
C GLN A 233 17.84 6.37 6.38
N ARG A 234 18.81 6.35 7.31
CA ARG A 234 20.23 6.24 6.96
C ARG A 234 20.53 4.92 6.27
N MET A 235 20.06 3.78 6.81
CA MET A 235 20.27 2.46 6.18
C MET A 235 19.70 2.42 4.77
N ILE A 236 18.50 2.95 4.57
CA ILE A 236 17.87 3.04 3.25
C ILE A 236 18.74 3.87 2.31
N LYS A 237 19.15 5.07 2.73
CA LYS A 237 19.95 5.99 1.91
C LYS A 237 21.33 5.45 1.54
N GLU A 238 21.93 4.63 2.39
CA GLU A 238 23.23 4.00 2.16
C GLU A 238 23.16 2.84 1.16
N THR A 239 22.00 2.20 1.00
CA THR A 239 21.85 0.98 0.20
C THR A 239 20.92 1.12 -1.01
N MET A 240 20.03 2.11 -1.00
CA MET A 240 18.99 2.27 -2.01
C MET A 240 18.92 3.70 -2.52
N LYS A 241 18.45 3.85 -3.77
CA LYS A 241 18.24 5.14 -4.44
C LYS A 241 16.80 5.23 -4.96
N PRO A 242 16.19 6.44 -4.99
CA PRO A 242 14.90 6.66 -5.62
C PRO A 242 14.95 6.40 -7.12
N VAL A 243 13.89 5.78 -7.63
CA VAL A 243 13.67 5.51 -9.06
C VAL A 243 12.20 5.72 -9.41
N ASP A 244 11.91 5.86 -10.68
CA ASP A 244 10.54 5.79 -11.18
C ASP A 244 9.99 4.39 -10.97
N ALA A 245 8.73 4.28 -10.59
CA ALA A 245 8.12 2.98 -10.35
C ALA A 245 6.73 2.88 -10.99
N ASP A 246 6.44 1.69 -11.50
CA ASP A 246 5.15 1.37 -12.05
C ASP A 246 4.19 0.89 -10.94
N TRP A 247 3.09 1.60 -10.77
CA TRP A 247 2.04 1.30 -9.80
C TRP A 247 0.84 0.70 -10.51
N ARG A 248 0.34 -0.43 -10.02
CA ARG A 248 -0.89 -1.03 -10.55
C ARG A 248 -2.01 0.00 -10.59
N GLY A 249 -2.63 0.18 -11.76
CA GLY A 249 -3.73 1.11 -11.99
C GLY A 249 -3.36 2.59 -12.08
N MET A 250 -2.13 2.99 -11.69
CA MET A 250 -1.69 4.39 -11.72
C MET A 250 -0.57 4.66 -12.75
N GLY A 251 0.00 3.59 -13.34
CA GLY A 251 1.12 3.70 -14.26
C GLY A 251 2.42 4.09 -13.57
N THR A 252 3.36 4.61 -14.36
CA THR A 252 4.68 5.01 -13.85
C THR A 252 4.61 6.36 -13.15
N ILE A 253 4.99 6.38 -11.87
CA ILE A 253 5.07 7.60 -11.06
C ILE A 253 6.55 7.93 -10.83
N PRO A 254 7.00 9.15 -11.15
CA PRO A 254 8.40 9.54 -10.98
C PRO A 254 8.84 9.48 -9.51
N LEU A 255 10.05 8.94 -9.28
CA LEU A 255 10.71 8.87 -7.96
C LEU A 255 9.85 8.21 -6.86
N SER A 256 8.95 7.33 -7.25
CA SER A 256 8.01 6.64 -6.35
C SER A 256 8.38 5.21 -6.01
N GLY A 257 9.57 4.78 -6.39
CA GLY A 257 10.14 3.49 -6.05
C GLY A 257 11.58 3.59 -5.57
N LEU A 258 12.14 2.45 -5.20
CA LEU A 258 13.52 2.32 -4.75
C LEU A 258 14.23 1.22 -5.54
N ALA A 259 15.52 1.41 -5.79
CA ALA A 259 16.40 0.38 -6.35
C ALA A 259 17.68 0.28 -5.53
N PRO A 260 18.36 -0.88 -5.50
CA PRO A 260 19.70 -1.01 -4.93
C PRO A 260 20.69 0.00 -5.57
N ILE A 261 21.58 0.57 -4.77
CA ILE A 261 22.68 1.42 -5.28
C ILE A 261 23.71 0.54 -5.97
N ASP A 262 24.03 -0.62 -5.37
CA ASP A 262 24.96 -1.57 -5.96
C ASP A 262 24.26 -2.39 -7.07
N PRO A 263 24.69 -2.24 -8.35
CA PRO A 263 24.09 -2.98 -9.45
C PRO A 263 24.31 -4.50 -9.38
N LEU A 264 25.28 -4.96 -8.61
CA LEU A 264 25.56 -6.40 -8.41
C LEU A 264 24.56 -7.05 -7.44
N LEU A 265 23.77 -6.25 -6.74
CA LEU A 265 22.68 -6.69 -5.85
C LEU A 265 21.29 -6.37 -6.42
N ASP A 266 21.21 -5.69 -7.56
CA ASP A 266 19.94 -5.39 -8.23
C ASP A 266 19.56 -6.53 -9.20
N ALA A 267 18.62 -7.37 -8.77
CA ALA A 267 18.16 -8.49 -9.58
C ALA A 267 17.46 -8.05 -10.87
N ARG A 268 16.91 -6.83 -10.94
CA ARG A 268 16.34 -6.30 -12.20
C ARG A 268 17.40 -6.09 -13.26
N LEU A 269 18.60 -5.69 -12.85
CA LEU A 269 19.73 -5.48 -13.75
C LEU A 269 20.44 -6.81 -14.07
N ILE A 270 20.64 -7.66 -13.04
CA ILE A 270 21.35 -8.94 -13.20
C ILE A 270 20.61 -9.87 -14.16
N TYR A 271 19.28 -9.90 -14.10
CA TYR A 271 18.44 -10.79 -14.91
C TYR A 271 17.65 -10.04 -16.00
N ALA A 272 18.13 -8.85 -16.42
CA ALA A 272 17.42 -8.00 -17.36
C ALA A 272 17.05 -8.72 -18.69
N ASP A 273 17.93 -9.58 -19.19
CA ASP A 273 17.68 -10.35 -20.41
C ASP A 273 16.49 -11.32 -20.27
N LEU A 274 16.30 -11.87 -19.08
CA LEU A 274 15.16 -12.76 -18.80
C LEU A 274 13.82 -12.01 -18.82
N PHE A 275 13.84 -10.72 -18.44
CA PHE A 275 12.63 -9.92 -18.27
C PHE A 275 12.21 -9.14 -19.52
N LYS A 276 13.07 -9.03 -20.56
CA LYS A 276 12.84 -8.15 -21.71
C LYS A 276 11.59 -8.49 -22.52
N ASP A 277 11.30 -9.77 -22.69
CA ASP A 277 10.21 -10.28 -23.54
C ASP A 277 8.93 -10.61 -22.75
N ILE A 278 8.89 -10.27 -21.45
CA ILE A 278 7.70 -10.49 -20.63
C ILE A 278 6.56 -9.56 -21.08
N VAL A 279 5.47 -10.17 -21.52
CA VAL A 279 4.20 -9.50 -21.81
C VAL A 279 3.25 -9.77 -20.66
N SER A 280 2.97 -8.75 -19.89
CA SER A 280 2.09 -8.85 -18.72
C SER A 280 0.69 -8.36 -19.04
N VAL A 281 -0.30 -9.16 -18.67
CA VAL A 281 -1.72 -8.86 -18.88
C VAL A 281 -2.48 -9.09 -17.58
N GLU A 282 -3.20 -8.08 -17.14
CA GLU A 282 -4.14 -8.21 -16.02
C GLU A 282 -5.47 -8.81 -16.53
N ASN A 283 -6.21 -9.50 -15.64
CA ASN A 283 -7.56 -9.96 -15.98
C ASN A 283 -8.42 -8.73 -16.33
N PRO A 284 -8.90 -8.61 -17.57
CA PRO A 284 -9.60 -7.40 -18.05
C PRO A 284 -10.96 -7.16 -17.34
N ALA A 285 -11.53 -8.18 -16.72
CA ALA A 285 -12.76 -8.05 -15.94
C ALA A 285 -12.47 -7.61 -14.47
N CYS A 286 -11.20 -7.66 -14.02
CA CYS A 286 -10.80 -7.26 -12.68
C CYS A 286 -10.62 -5.75 -12.59
N ARG A 287 -11.27 -5.11 -11.63
CA ARG A 287 -11.18 -3.66 -11.39
C ARG A 287 -10.18 -3.28 -10.30
N CYS A 288 -9.20 -4.16 -10.00
CA CYS A 288 -8.19 -3.92 -8.95
C CYS A 288 -7.50 -2.56 -9.12
N GLY A 289 -7.06 -2.20 -10.32
CA GLY A 289 -6.42 -0.92 -10.61
C GLY A 289 -7.28 0.31 -10.32
N GLU A 290 -8.61 0.21 -10.48
CA GLU A 290 -9.54 1.31 -10.13
C GLU A 290 -9.84 1.33 -8.63
N ILE A 291 -9.92 0.15 -8.00
CA ILE A 291 -10.16 0.02 -6.56
C ILE A 291 -9.00 0.61 -5.76
N VAL A 292 -7.75 0.35 -6.12
CA VAL A 292 -6.58 0.91 -5.41
C VAL A 292 -6.48 2.43 -5.54
N ARG A 293 -7.08 3.01 -6.59
CA ARG A 293 -7.19 4.47 -6.74
C ARG A 293 -8.41 5.07 -6.04
N GLY A 294 -9.28 4.24 -5.44
CA GLY A 294 -10.50 4.70 -4.80
C GLY A 294 -11.59 5.19 -5.76
N LEU A 295 -11.51 4.84 -7.05
CA LEU A 295 -12.50 5.21 -8.07
C LEU A 295 -13.75 4.38 -8.00
N VAL A 296 -13.63 3.12 -7.56
CA VAL A 296 -14.74 2.18 -7.39
C VAL A 296 -14.59 1.39 -6.09
N GLU A 297 -15.71 0.99 -5.53
CA GLU A 297 -15.74 0.11 -4.36
C GLU A 297 -15.57 -1.37 -4.79
N PRO A 298 -15.02 -2.25 -3.93
CA PRO A 298 -14.86 -3.67 -4.23
C PRO A 298 -16.12 -4.36 -4.75
N LYS A 299 -17.29 -4.06 -4.19
CA LYS A 299 -18.59 -4.63 -4.61
C LYS A 299 -19.02 -4.25 -6.03
N GLN A 300 -18.39 -3.22 -6.63
CA GLN A 300 -18.66 -2.81 -8.02
C GLN A 300 -17.80 -3.58 -9.04
N CYS A 301 -16.84 -4.39 -8.58
CA CYS A 301 -16.09 -5.29 -9.46
C CYS A 301 -16.95 -6.50 -9.80
N PRO A 302 -17.16 -6.84 -11.09
CA PRO A 302 -18.03 -7.95 -11.51
C PRO A 302 -17.54 -9.32 -11.03
N LEU A 303 -16.26 -9.44 -10.69
CA LEU A 303 -15.67 -10.69 -10.21
C LEU A 303 -15.80 -10.85 -8.69
N PHE A 304 -16.05 -9.77 -7.95
CA PHE A 304 -16.02 -9.74 -6.49
C PHE A 304 -17.04 -10.69 -5.86
N GLY A 305 -16.57 -11.60 -5.02
CA GLY A 305 -17.41 -12.54 -4.27
C GLY A 305 -18.09 -13.62 -5.12
N THR A 306 -17.79 -13.67 -6.42
CA THR A 306 -18.26 -14.70 -7.35
C THR A 306 -17.08 -15.61 -7.73
N VAL A 307 -16.34 -15.28 -8.79
CA VAL A 307 -15.15 -16.01 -9.20
C VAL A 307 -13.87 -15.51 -8.50
N CYS A 308 -13.90 -14.31 -7.94
CA CYS A 308 -12.78 -13.72 -7.18
C CYS A 308 -13.07 -13.79 -5.68
N THR A 309 -12.44 -14.73 -5.00
CA THR A 309 -12.51 -14.96 -3.56
C THR A 309 -11.09 -15.05 -2.98
N PRO A 310 -10.89 -14.99 -1.65
CA PRO A 310 -9.56 -15.18 -1.05
C PRO A 310 -8.90 -16.52 -1.44
N GLU A 311 -9.71 -17.56 -1.65
CA GLU A 311 -9.23 -18.89 -2.08
C GLU A 311 -8.87 -18.93 -3.58
N HIS A 312 -9.50 -18.08 -4.39
CA HIS A 312 -9.32 -17.99 -5.83
C HIS A 312 -9.19 -16.55 -6.30
N PRO A 313 -8.12 -15.82 -5.89
CA PRO A 313 -7.96 -14.41 -6.21
C PRO A 313 -7.75 -14.21 -7.71
N GLN A 314 -8.48 -13.25 -8.30
CA GLN A 314 -8.32 -12.83 -9.69
C GLN A 314 -7.50 -11.54 -9.82
N GLY A 315 -7.21 -10.90 -8.71
CA GLY A 315 -6.40 -9.68 -8.63
C GLY A 315 -5.77 -9.52 -7.27
N ALA A 316 -4.68 -8.76 -7.21
CA ALA A 316 -3.86 -8.58 -6.01
C ALA A 316 -4.64 -8.07 -4.79
N CYS A 317 -5.69 -7.26 -4.98
CA CYS A 317 -6.49 -6.70 -3.89
C CYS A 317 -7.26 -7.76 -3.07
N MET A 318 -7.44 -8.98 -3.61
CA MET A 318 -8.11 -10.09 -2.92
C MET A 318 -7.14 -10.98 -2.14
N VAL A 319 -5.82 -10.79 -2.29
CA VAL A 319 -4.81 -11.67 -1.69
C VAL A 319 -4.46 -11.26 -0.27
N SER A 320 -4.23 -9.96 -0.02
CA SER A 320 -3.79 -9.50 1.30
C SER A 320 -4.96 -9.35 2.27
N ASP A 321 -5.07 -10.27 3.22
CA ASP A 321 -6.16 -10.34 4.21
C ASP A 321 -6.27 -9.12 5.13
N SER A 322 -5.15 -8.46 5.38
CA SER A 322 -5.05 -7.36 6.35
C SER A 322 -5.06 -5.98 5.71
N GLU A 323 -4.72 -5.86 4.41
CA GLU A 323 -4.50 -4.59 3.75
C GLU A 323 -5.20 -4.47 2.39
N GLY A 324 -5.55 -5.57 1.76
CA GLY A 324 -6.20 -5.59 0.45
C GLY A 324 -7.66 -5.16 0.52
N ALA A 325 -8.03 -4.10 -0.17
CA ALA A 325 -9.38 -3.55 -0.10
C ALA A 325 -10.48 -4.58 -0.42
N CYS A 326 -10.27 -5.45 -1.43
CA CYS A 326 -11.21 -6.52 -1.76
C CYS A 326 -11.27 -7.60 -0.67
N ALA A 327 -10.12 -8.08 -0.18
CA ALA A 327 -10.09 -9.10 0.86
C ALA A 327 -10.77 -8.62 2.15
N ILE A 328 -10.48 -7.39 2.57
CA ILE A 328 -11.10 -6.74 3.71
C ILE A 328 -12.62 -6.59 3.52
N ALA A 329 -13.05 -6.10 2.33
CA ALA A 329 -14.47 -5.97 2.02
C ALA A 329 -15.19 -7.31 1.95
N TYR A 330 -14.52 -8.38 1.49
CA TYR A 330 -15.07 -9.73 1.48
C TYR A 330 -15.25 -10.27 2.90
N LYS A 331 -14.26 -10.03 3.76
CA LYS A 331 -14.23 -10.51 5.15
C LYS A 331 -15.29 -9.83 6.02
N TYR A 332 -15.42 -8.50 5.93
CA TYR A 332 -16.27 -7.73 6.82
C TYR A 332 -17.58 -7.26 6.17
N GLY A 333 -17.66 -7.22 4.86
CA GLY A 333 -18.85 -6.75 4.14
C GLY A 333 -20.07 -7.69 4.20
N LYS A 334 -19.90 -8.91 4.72
CA LYS A 334 -21.00 -9.84 5.00
C LYS A 334 -21.61 -9.69 6.40
N SER A 335 -20.83 -9.17 7.36
CA SER A 335 -21.26 -9.06 8.76
C SER A 335 -22.16 -7.83 9.05
N LEU A 336 -22.29 -6.90 8.11
CA LEU A 336 -23.12 -5.70 8.26
C LEU A 336 -24.48 -5.81 7.54
N ALA A 337 -24.78 -6.96 6.94
CA ALA A 337 -26.02 -7.22 6.18
C ALA A 337 -26.92 -8.29 6.85
N GLU A 338 -26.54 -8.84 8.00
CA GLU A 338 -27.34 -9.67 8.90
C GLU A 338 -27.70 -8.88 10.18
#